data_e0f8fa226278034a913a8dce9a60b2e4
#
_entry.id   e0f8fa226278034a913a8dce9a60b2e4
#
_cell.length_a   1.000
_cell.length_b   1.000
_cell.length_c   1.000
_cell.angle_alpha   90.00
_cell.angle_beta   90.00
_cell.angle_gamma   90.00
#
_symmetry.space_group_name_H-M   'P 1'
#
loop_
_entity.id
_entity.type
_entity.pdbx_description
1 polymer ?
#
loop_
_entity_poly.entity_id
_entity_poly.type
_entity_poly.pdbx_seq_one_letter_code
_entity_poly.pdbx_strand_id
1 'polypeptide(L)'
;MQRQKSNNKLLLNEVLVNNESNYQDDYGVHSAWIEIFNRSYGSADLAGCYLKFSSQPGDTATYFIPKGDVLTLVKPRQHALFWADGEPNRGTFHTNFKLDSQNANWIGLYDSGKKLLDQIVVPAGTLQANQSYARVSDATPEWEVKGDASDKYVTPSTNNKTIDSNAKMEKFEEHDSIGIGMAISAM
;
A
#
# COMPACT_ATOMS: atom_id res chain seq x y z
N MET A 1 29.88 3.12 17.80
CA MET A 1 29.21 2.41 16.71
C MET A 1 28.30 3.39 15.94
N GLN A 2 28.75 3.89 14.81
CA GLN A 2 27.88 4.72 13.96
C GLN A 2 26.81 3.80 13.37
N ARG A 3 25.53 4.06 13.69
CA ARG A 3 24.41 3.46 12.97
C ARG A 3 24.56 3.88 11.50
N GLN A 4 24.88 2.94 10.61
CA GLN A 4 24.70 3.15 9.18
C GLN A 4 23.23 3.53 8.98
N LYS A 5 22.97 4.79 8.63
CA LYS A 5 21.66 5.22 8.16
C LYS A 5 21.34 4.34 6.95
N SER A 6 20.37 3.47 7.08
CA SER A 6 19.94 2.64 5.96
C SER A 6 19.52 3.59 4.84
N ASN A 7 20.19 3.49 3.72
CA ASN A 7 19.98 4.35 2.54
C ASN A 7 18.78 3.86 1.71
N ASN A 8 17.87 3.09 2.34
CA ASN A 8 16.72 2.53 1.67
C ASN A 8 15.73 3.63 1.32
N LYS A 9 15.51 3.80 0.02
CA LYS A 9 14.52 4.75 -0.51
C LYS A 9 13.11 4.20 -0.43
N LEU A 10 12.93 2.89 -0.55
CA LEU A 10 11.66 2.20 -0.66
C LEU A 10 11.32 1.49 0.64
N LEU A 11 10.11 1.68 1.12
CA LEU A 11 9.58 1.10 2.35
C LEU A 11 8.19 0.52 2.11
N LEU A 12 7.83 -0.52 2.86
CA LEU A 12 6.43 -0.91 3.05
C LEU A 12 5.74 0.16 3.89
N ASN A 13 4.54 0.57 3.51
CA ASN A 13 3.89 1.73 4.11
C ASN A 13 2.47 1.46 4.63
N GLU A 14 1.70 0.64 3.94
CA GLU A 14 0.33 0.28 4.30
C GLU A 14 -0.06 -1.06 3.70
N VAL A 15 -0.86 -1.84 4.43
CA VAL A 15 -1.36 -3.15 3.99
C VAL A 15 -2.82 -3.29 4.34
N LEU A 16 -3.66 -3.65 3.38
CA LEU A 16 -5.08 -3.97 3.59
C LEU A 16 -5.30 -5.43 3.23
N VAL A 17 -5.72 -6.24 4.20
CA VAL A 17 -5.82 -7.69 4.05
C VAL A 17 -7.20 -8.11 3.56
N ASN A 18 -8.27 -7.61 4.18
CA ASN A 18 -9.63 -7.95 3.81
C ASN A 18 -10.35 -6.77 3.16
N ASN A 19 -10.37 -6.75 1.84
CA ASN A 19 -10.96 -5.69 1.04
C ASN A 19 -12.36 -6.11 0.57
N GLU A 20 -13.38 -5.62 1.22
CA GLU A 20 -14.78 -5.85 0.83
C GLU A 20 -15.34 -4.69 -0.01
N SER A 21 -15.03 -3.46 0.37
CA SER A 21 -15.57 -2.25 -0.27
C SER A 21 -14.58 -1.09 -0.35
N ASN A 22 -13.31 -1.35 -0.11
CA ASN A 22 -12.27 -0.34 -0.20
C ASN A 22 -11.85 -0.11 -1.67
N TYR A 23 -10.64 0.32 -1.90
CA TYR A 23 -10.10 0.57 -3.23
C TYR A 23 -10.21 -0.66 -4.14
N GLN A 24 -10.60 -0.47 -5.39
CA GLN A 24 -10.70 -1.53 -6.41
C GLN A 24 -9.67 -1.29 -7.52
N ASP A 25 -9.27 -2.37 -8.17
CA ASP A 25 -8.34 -2.32 -9.30
C ASP A 25 -9.02 -1.90 -10.60
N ASP A 26 -8.26 -1.83 -11.69
CA ASP A 26 -8.75 -1.45 -13.02
C ASP A 26 -9.75 -2.46 -13.60
N TYR A 27 -9.84 -3.66 -13.02
CA TYR A 27 -10.83 -4.69 -13.37
C TYR A 27 -12.11 -4.60 -12.53
N GLY A 28 -12.18 -3.62 -11.61
CA GLY A 28 -13.31 -3.45 -10.71
C GLY A 28 -13.35 -4.47 -9.57
N VAL A 29 -12.23 -5.09 -9.26
CA VAL A 29 -12.11 -6.13 -8.22
C VAL A 29 -11.54 -5.53 -6.94
N HIS A 30 -12.15 -5.88 -5.81
CA HIS A 30 -11.64 -5.60 -4.48
C HIS A 30 -10.73 -6.74 -4.04
N SER A 31 -9.44 -6.49 -3.97
CA SER A 31 -8.44 -7.45 -3.48
C SER A 31 -7.61 -6.85 -2.37
N ALA A 32 -6.96 -7.69 -1.59
CA ALA A 32 -5.92 -7.25 -0.65
C ALA A 32 -4.84 -6.47 -1.41
N TRP A 33 -4.20 -5.52 -0.73
CA TRP A 33 -3.16 -4.73 -1.36
C TRP A 33 -2.04 -4.36 -0.38
N ILE A 34 -0.88 -4.12 -0.96
CA ILE A 34 0.35 -3.71 -0.28
C ILE A 34 0.84 -2.42 -0.92
N GLU A 35 1.06 -1.41 -0.12
CA GLU A 35 1.58 -0.13 -0.57
C GLU A 35 3.06 0.02 -0.22
N ILE A 36 3.84 0.46 -1.20
CA ILE A 36 5.24 0.81 -1.07
C ILE A 36 5.38 2.32 -1.23
N PHE A 37 6.21 2.93 -0.41
CA PHE A 37 6.47 4.36 -0.40
C PHE A 37 7.94 4.67 -0.73
N ASN A 38 8.16 5.62 -1.64
CA ASN A 38 9.47 6.21 -1.87
C ASN A 38 9.68 7.39 -0.94
N ARG A 39 10.44 7.19 0.13
CA ARG A 39 10.72 8.24 1.12
C ARG A 39 11.79 9.23 0.71
N SER A 40 12.44 9.03 -0.44
CA SER A 40 13.50 9.90 -0.92
C SER A 40 12.98 11.05 -1.77
N TYR A 41 13.83 12.01 -2.02
CA TYR A 41 13.57 13.12 -2.94
C TYR A 41 14.10 12.88 -4.36
N GLY A 42 14.55 11.66 -4.64
CA GLY A 42 14.89 11.15 -5.96
C GLY A 42 13.95 10.03 -6.35
N SER A 43 13.85 9.71 -7.64
CA SER A 43 13.10 8.53 -8.10
C SER A 43 13.76 7.24 -7.64
N ALA A 44 12.96 6.22 -7.40
CA ALA A 44 13.42 4.87 -7.04
C ALA A 44 12.70 3.84 -7.90
N ASP A 45 13.44 2.91 -8.49
CA ASP A 45 12.88 1.91 -9.38
C ASP A 45 12.61 0.60 -8.64
N LEU A 46 11.38 0.11 -8.73
CA LEU A 46 10.96 -1.18 -8.20
C LEU A 46 11.30 -2.34 -9.15
N ALA A 47 11.69 -2.07 -10.39
CA ALA A 47 12.03 -3.11 -11.35
C ALA A 47 13.14 -4.02 -10.83
N GLY A 48 12.89 -5.34 -10.84
CA GLY A 48 13.82 -6.34 -10.33
C GLY A 48 13.84 -6.50 -8.80
N CYS A 49 13.18 -5.63 -8.05
CA CYS A 49 12.89 -5.86 -6.63
C CYS A 49 11.87 -6.99 -6.49
N TYR A 50 11.71 -7.54 -5.30
CA TYR A 50 10.71 -8.56 -5.08
C TYR A 50 10.05 -8.45 -3.71
N LEU A 51 8.80 -8.90 -3.66
CA LEU A 51 8.02 -9.08 -2.45
C LEU A 51 8.03 -10.55 -2.05
N LYS A 52 8.36 -10.82 -0.81
CA LYS A 52 8.14 -12.13 -0.19
C LYS A 52 6.97 -12.08 0.76
N PHE A 53 6.25 -13.18 0.81
CA PHE A 53 5.09 -13.38 1.66
C PHE A 53 5.18 -14.70 2.38
N SER A 54 4.71 -14.72 3.63
CA SER A 54 4.48 -15.96 4.39
C SER A 54 3.38 -15.74 5.42
N SER A 55 2.43 -16.66 5.53
CA SER A 55 1.40 -16.67 6.59
C SER A 55 1.48 -17.92 7.46
N GLN A 56 1.82 -19.07 6.88
CA GLN A 56 1.94 -20.37 7.58
C GLN A 56 3.16 -21.12 7.08
N PRO A 57 3.66 -22.11 7.86
CA PRO A 57 4.69 -23.01 7.38
C PRO A 57 4.28 -23.66 6.04
N GLY A 58 5.09 -23.49 5.00
CA GLY A 58 4.82 -23.97 3.65
C GLY A 58 3.98 -23.05 2.77
N ASP A 59 3.34 -22.04 3.34
CA ASP A 59 2.60 -21.01 2.57
C ASP A 59 3.48 -19.78 2.38
N THR A 60 4.45 -19.90 1.49
CA THR A 60 5.41 -18.85 1.15
C THR A 60 5.36 -18.56 -0.33
N ALA A 61 5.56 -17.31 -0.70
CA ALA A 61 5.63 -16.89 -2.09
C ALA A 61 6.68 -15.80 -2.29
N THR A 62 7.18 -15.70 -3.51
CA THR A 62 8.05 -14.62 -3.96
C THR A 62 7.51 -14.07 -5.27
N TYR A 63 7.28 -12.76 -5.29
CA TYR A 63 6.86 -12.05 -6.50
C TYR A 63 7.97 -11.12 -6.95
N PHE A 64 8.58 -11.44 -8.10
CA PHE A 64 9.57 -10.60 -8.75
C PHE A 64 8.88 -9.52 -9.58
N ILE A 65 9.16 -8.26 -9.26
CA ILE A 65 8.59 -7.13 -10.00
C ILE A 65 9.27 -7.05 -11.37
N PRO A 66 8.52 -7.15 -12.47
CA PRO A 66 9.09 -7.17 -13.81
C PRO A 66 9.89 -5.92 -14.16
N LYS A 67 10.85 -6.08 -15.03
CA LYS A 67 11.58 -4.98 -15.70
C LYS A 67 10.84 -4.60 -16.97
N GLY A 68 10.98 -3.33 -17.36
CA GLY A 68 10.44 -2.83 -18.63
C GLY A 68 9.10 -2.11 -18.54
N ASP A 69 8.46 -2.08 -17.37
CA ASP A 69 7.29 -1.25 -17.12
C ASP A 69 7.75 0.10 -16.54
N VAL A 70 7.43 1.19 -17.22
CA VAL A 70 7.81 2.55 -16.80
C VAL A 70 7.17 2.96 -15.47
N LEU A 71 6.04 2.36 -15.10
CA LEU A 71 5.31 2.65 -13.87
C LEU A 71 5.99 2.10 -12.61
N THR A 72 6.97 1.23 -12.74
CA THR A 72 7.79 0.77 -11.61
C THR A 72 8.74 1.84 -11.09
N LEU A 73 9.00 2.89 -11.86
CA LEU A 73 9.78 4.04 -11.41
C LEU A 73 8.91 4.92 -10.51
N VAL A 74 9.11 4.80 -9.21
CA VAL A 74 8.36 5.56 -8.21
C VAL A 74 8.99 6.93 -8.04
N LYS A 75 8.24 7.98 -8.35
CA LYS A 75 8.68 9.37 -8.21
C LYS A 75 8.96 9.72 -6.74
N PRO A 76 9.73 10.80 -6.48
CA PRO A 76 10.00 11.23 -5.11
C PRO A 76 8.73 11.41 -4.28
N ARG A 77 8.72 10.84 -3.07
CA ARG A 77 7.61 10.96 -2.12
C ARG A 77 6.27 10.43 -2.63
N GLN A 78 6.29 9.52 -3.60
CA GLN A 78 5.10 8.87 -4.16
C GLN A 78 4.98 7.41 -3.70
N HIS A 79 3.81 6.86 -3.93
CA HIS A 79 3.40 5.51 -3.52
C HIS A 79 3.22 4.61 -4.74
N ALA A 80 3.45 3.32 -4.55
CA ALA A 80 3.11 2.27 -5.50
C ALA A 80 2.28 1.21 -4.80
N LEU A 81 1.13 0.85 -5.38
CA LEU A 81 0.19 -0.12 -4.83
C LEU A 81 0.29 -1.44 -5.59
N PHE A 82 0.43 -2.54 -4.86
CA PHE A 82 0.43 -3.90 -5.38
C PHE A 82 -0.82 -4.63 -4.90
N TRP A 83 -1.55 -5.21 -5.84
CA TRP A 83 -2.70 -6.07 -5.57
C TRP A 83 -2.23 -7.48 -5.23
N ALA A 84 -2.48 -7.92 -4.00
CA ALA A 84 -2.17 -9.28 -3.56
C ALA A 84 -3.34 -10.21 -3.90
N ASP A 85 -3.57 -10.43 -5.18
CA ASP A 85 -4.72 -11.12 -5.74
C ASP A 85 -4.40 -12.49 -6.34
N GLY A 86 -3.12 -12.84 -6.42
CA GLY A 86 -2.70 -14.10 -7.03
C GLY A 86 -2.86 -14.14 -8.56
N GLU A 87 -3.00 -12.99 -9.20
CA GLU A 87 -3.28 -12.87 -10.64
C GLU A 87 -2.20 -12.04 -11.38
N PRO A 88 -0.95 -12.53 -11.44
CA PRO A 88 0.14 -11.76 -12.05
C PRO A 88 -0.05 -11.50 -13.55
N ASN A 89 -0.94 -12.26 -14.21
CA ASN A 89 -1.30 -12.04 -15.61
C ASN A 89 -2.06 -10.72 -15.84
N ARG A 90 -2.62 -10.14 -14.79
CA ARG A 90 -3.34 -8.85 -14.86
C ARG A 90 -2.41 -7.65 -15.00
N GLY A 91 -1.13 -7.81 -14.70
CA GLY A 91 -0.13 -6.76 -14.87
C GLY A 91 0.94 -6.74 -13.78
N THR A 92 1.88 -5.84 -13.92
CA THR A 92 3.07 -5.69 -13.05
C THR A 92 2.70 -5.52 -11.57
N PHE A 93 1.59 -4.84 -11.28
CA PHE A 93 1.18 -4.51 -9.92
C PHE A 93 0.20 -5.54 -9.32
N HIS A 94 0.11 -6.72 -9.91
CA HIS A 94 -0.64 -7.86 -9.40
C HIS A 94 0.32 -8.97 -9.01
N THR A 95 0.31 -9.36 -7.73
CA THR A 95 1.25 -10.36 -7.22
C THR A 95 0.77 -11.78 -7.52
N ASN A 96 1.67 -12.76 -7.35
CA ASN A 96 1.37 -14.19 -7.49
C ASN A 96 0.92 -14.84 -6.19
N PHE A 97 0.54 -14.06 -5.18
CA PHE A 97 0.06 -14.54 -3.88
C PHE A 97 -1.13 -13.72 -3.39
N LYS A 98 -1.85 -14.29 -2.44
CA LYS A 98 -2.93 -13.64 -1.69
C LYS A 98 -2.54 -13.53 -0.23
N LEU A 99 -2.97 -12.45 0.43
CA LEU A 99 -2.84 -12.32 1.87
C LEU A 99 -3.85 -13.21 2.60
N ASP A 100 -3.47 -13.65 3.78
CA ASP A 100 -4.29 -14.52 4.63
C ASP A 100 -5.08 -13.68 5.63
N SER A 101 -6.41 -13.74 5.57
CA SER A 101 -7.28 -13.00 6.49
C SER A 101 -7.43 -13.66 7.88
N GLN A 102 -6.98 -14.89 8.04
CA GLN A 102 -7.13 -15.66 9.27
C GLN A 102 -5.86 -15.69 10.12
N ASN A 103 -4.70 -15.58 9.50
CA ASN A 103 -3.40 -15.69 10.16
C ASN A 103 -2.58 -14.40 10.02
N ALA A 104 -1.51 -14.30 10.78
CA ALA A 104 -0.54 -13.22 10.60
C ALA A 104 0.13 -13.31 9.23
N ASN A 105 0.36 -12.16 8.60
CA ASN A 105 1.04 -12.07 7.32
C ASN A 105 2.40 -11.42 7.51
N TRP A 106 3.45 -12.13 7.18
CA TRP A 106 4.78 -11.53 7.03
C TRP A 106 4.97 -11.11 5.58
N ILE A 107 5.43 -9.88 5.38
CA ILE A 107 5.74 -9.32 4.06
C ILE A 107 7.14 -8.72 4.13
N GLY A 108 7.99 -9.09 3.18
CA GLY A 108 9.33 -8.55 3.01
C GLY A 108 9.51 -7.91 1.64
N LEU A 109 10.13 -6.73 1.61
CA LEU A 109 10.54 -6.05 0.38
C LEU A 109 12.05 -6.18 0.23
N TYR A 110 12.50 -6.71 -0.90
CA TYR A 110 13.91 -6.94 -1.23
C TYR A 110 14.29 -6.19 -2.50
N ASP A 111 15.54 -5.74 -2.56
CA ASP A 111 16.08 -5.20 -3.80
C ASP A 111 16.53 -6.31 -4.77
N SER A 112 16.93 -5.92 -5.98
CA SER A 112 17.43 -6.84 -7.00
C SER A 112 18.74 -7.57 -6.61
N GLY A 113 19.46 -7.06 -5.64
CA GLY A 113 20.66 -7.66 -5.05
C GLY A 113 20.37 -8.58 -3.87
N LYS A 114 19.11 -8.95 -3.62
CA LYS A 114 18.64 -9.81 -2.52
C LYS A 114 18.78 -9.19 -1.12
N LYS A 115 18.97 -7.88 -1.03
CA LYS A 115 19.01 -7.17 0.24
C LYS A 115 17.59 -6.89 0.74
N LEU A 116 17.30 -7.24 2.00
CA LEU A 116 16.06 -6.85 2.65
C LEU A 116 16.05 -5.32 2.86
N LEU A 117 15.08 -4.66 2.23
CA LEU A 117 14.86 -3.21 2.37
C LEU A 117 13.95 -2.89 3.55
N ASP A 118 12.88 -3.64 3.69
CA ASP A 118 11.89 -3.47 4.76
C ASP A 118 11.06 -4.73 4.95
N GLN A 119 10.46 -4.89 6.12
CA GLN A 119 9.56 -6.00 6.42
C GLN A 119 8.52 -5.58 7.46
N ILE A 120 7.39 -6.26 7.44
CA ILE A 120 6.31 -6.07 8.41
C ILE A 120 5.59 -7.41 8.67
N VAL A 121 5.13 -7.59 9.89
CA VAL A 121 4.16 -8.61 10.24
C VAL A 121 2.83 -7.92 10.52
N VAL A 122 1.82 -8.25 9.72
CA VAL A 122 0.44 -7.85 10.01
C VAL A 122 -0.15 -8.87 10.96
N PRO A 123 -0.47 -8.50 12.22
CA PRO A 123 -0.92 -9.46 13.22
C PRO A 123 -2.26 -10.10 12.88
N ALA A 124 -2.43 -11.37 13.23
CA ALA A 124 -3.71 -12.07 13.10
C ALA A 124 -4.78 -11.43 14.00
N GLY A 125 -6.02 -11.38 13.51
CA GLY A 125 -7.18 -10.93 14.31
C GLY A 125 -7.19 -9.43 14.63
N THR A 126 -6.27 -8.65 14.11
CA THR A 126 -6.15 -7.22 14.40
C THR A 126 -7.01 -6.36 13.47
N LEU A 127 -7.18 -6.80 12.23
CA LEU A 127 -7.89 -6.06 11.20
C LEU A 127 -9.28 -6.63 10.96
N GLN A 128 -10.28 -5.75 10.91
CA GLN A 128 -11.60 -6.05 10.37
C GLN A 128 -11.63 -5.76 8.87
N ALA A 129 -12.75 -6.10 8.22
CA ALA A 129 -12.96 -5.77 6.80
C ALA A 129 -12.73 -4.28 6.54
N ASN A 130 -12.07 -3.96 5.45
CA ASN A 130 -11.74 -2.61 5.01
C ASN A 130 -10.82 -1.81 5.94
N GLN A 131 -10.25 -2.45 6.95
CA GLN A 131 -9.21 -1.85 7.78
C GLN A 131 -7.83 -2.17 7.24
N SER A 132 -6.93 -1.20 7.30
CA SER A 132 -5.52 -1.37 6.96
C SER A 132 -4.62 -1.36 8.19
N TYR A 133 -3.45 -1.93 8.02
CA TYR A 133 -2.32 -1.80 8.94
C TYR A 133 -1.29 -0.90 8.25
N ALA A 134 -1.03 0.26 8.83
CA ALA A 134 -0.28 1.31 8.16
C ALA A 134 0.67 2.04 9.10
N ARG A 135 1.73 2.61 8.54
CA ARG A 135 2.55 3.57 9.29
C ARG A 135 1.67 4.75 9.72
N VAL A 136 1.93 5.29 10.91
CA VAL A 136 1.17 6.43 11.46
C VAL A 136 1.19 7.62 10.50
N SER A 137 2.35 7.87 9.90
CA SER A 137 2.50 8.72 8.71
C SER A 137 3.59 8.11 7.83
N ASP A 138 3.71 8.58 6.59
CA ASP A 138 4.66 8.02 5.64
C ASP A 138 6.06 7.91 6.22
N ALA A 139 6.66 6.72 6.09
CA ALA A 139 8.01 6.39 6.53
C ALA A 139 8.30 6.48 8.03
N THR A 140 7.30 6.71 8.88
CA THR A 140 7.50 6.64 10.35
C THR A 140 7.59 5.20 10.83
N PRO A 141 8.31 4.93 11.94
CA PRO A 141 8.52 3.56 12.40
C PRO A 141 7.28 2.90 13.02
N GLU A 142 6.37 3.69 13.59
CA GLU A 142 5.16 3.16 14.23
C GLU A 142 4.09 2.81 13.21
N TRP A 143 3.40 1.70 13.46
CA TRP A 143 2.26 1.20 12.69
C TRP A 143 0.98 1.23 13.52
N GLU A 144 -0.14 1.43 12.86
CA GLU A 144 -1.47 1.49 13.47
C GLU A 144 -2.55 0.92 12.56
N VAL A 145 -3.70 0.58 13.14
CA VAL A 145 -4.90 0.21 12.39
C VAL A 145 -5.60 1.46 11.91
N LYS A 146 -6.00 1.49 10.63
CA LYS A 146 -6.80 2.56 10.01
C LYS A 146 -8.08 1.99 9.40
N GLY A 147 -9.13 2.81 9.33
CA GLY A 147 -10.42 2.43 8.73
C GLY A 147 -11.59 2.49 9.71
N ASP A 148 -12.73 1.95 9.33
CA ASP A 148 -14.08 2.18 9.86
C ASP A 148 -14.25 2.33 11.39
N ALA A 149 -13.55 1.55 12.18
CA ALA A 149 -13.67 1.60 13.64
C ALA A 149 -12.66 2.54 14.32
N SER A 150 -11.84 3.24 13.55
CA SER A 150 -10.87 4.21 14.02
C SER A 150 -11.15 5.58 13.41
N ASP A 151 -10.79 6.64 14.10
CA ASP A 151 -10.88 8.02 13.56
C ASP A 151 -9.83 8.29 12.46
N LYS A 152 -9.37 7.23 11.78
CA LYS A 152 -8.28 7.27 10.82
C LYS A 152 -8.72 6.66 9.50
N TYR A 153 -8.27 7.25 8.41
CA TYR A 153 -8.59 6.77 7.07
C TYR A 153 -7.56 5.78 6.56
N VAL A 154 -8.06 4.77 5.86
CA VAL A 154 -7.26 3.98 4.93
C VAL A 154 -6.79 4.91 3.81
N THR A 155 -5.50 4.90 3.50
CA THR A 155 -4.87 5.93 2.65
C THR A 155 -4.13 5.35 1.44
N PRO A 156 -4.77 4.50 0.59
CA PRO A 156 -4.09 3.97 -0.57
C PRO A 156 -3.59 5.10 -1.48
N SER A 157 -2.33 5.01 -1.87
CA SER A 157 -1.66 5.96 -2.77
C SER A 157 -1.62 7.41 -2.28
N THR A 158 -1.88 7.66 -0.99
CA THR A 158 -1.83 8.98 -0.37
C THR A 158 -1.05 8.96 0.94
N ASN A 159 -0.75 10.13 1.48
CA ASN A 159 0.03 10.25 2.71
C ASN A 159 -0.69 9.64 3.91
N ASN A 160 0.00 8.78 4.64
CA ASN A 160 -0.44 8.14 5.88
C ASN A 160 -0.48 9.13 7.06
N LYS A 161 -1.19 10.21 6.95
CA LYS A 161 -1.41 11.09 8.11
C LYS A 161 -2.71 10.72 8.80
N THR A 162 -2.71 10.83 10.12
CA THR A 162 -3.97 10.92 10.86
C THR A 162 -4.67 12.20 10.41
N ILE A 163 -5.82 12.06 9.79
CA ILE A 163 -6.62 13.16 9.29
C ILE A 163 -7.91 13.20 10.11
N ASP A 164 -8.31 14.38 10.53
CA ASP A 164 -9.64 14.59 11.08
C ASP A 164 -10.68 14.17 10.04
N SER A 165 -11.55 13.23 10.42
CA SER A 165 -12.58 12.68 9.55
C SER A 165 -13.46 13.76 8.94
N ASN A 166 -13.82 14.76 9.73
CA ASN A 166 -14.67 15.85 9.30
C ASN A 166 -13.98 16.72 8.23
N ALA A 167 -12.70 17.06 8.43
CA ALA A 167 -11.95 17.87 7.48
C ALA A 167 -11.80 17.22 6.10
N LYS A 168 -11.72 15.89 6.06
CA LYS A 168 -11.59 15.15 4.80
C LYS A 168 -12.94 15.02 4.08
N MET A 169 -14.01 14.83 4.82
CA MET A 169 -15.38 14.84 4.28
C MET A 169 -15.74 16.19 3.70
N GLU A 170 -15.48 17.28 4.42
CA GLU A 170 -15.72 18.65 3.94
C GLU A 170 -14.98 18.95 2.63
N LYS A 171 -13.73 18.56 2.52
CA LYS A 171 -12.98 18.74 1.27
C LYS A 171 -13.53 17.92 0.10
N PHE A 172 -14.04 16.75 0.35
CA PHE A 172 -14.64 15.90 -0.67
C PHE A 172 -15.97 16.47 -1.13
N GLU A 173 -16.84 16.87 -0.21
CA GLU A 173 -18.13 17.52 -0.49
C GLU A 173 -17.97 18.87 -1.21
N GLU A 174 -17.00 19.67 -0.81
CA GLU A 174 -16.68 20.93 -1.45
C GLU A 174 -16.23 20.73 -2.91
N HIS A 175 -15.41 19.72 -3.16
CA HIS A 175 -14.97 19.39 -4.52
C HIS A 175 -16.12 18.88 -5.40
N ASP A 176 -16.99 18.04 -4.88
CA ASP A 176 -18.16 17.54 -5.58
C ASP A 176 -19.21 18.64 -5.81
N SER A 177 -19.43 19.51 -4.84
CA SER A 177 -20.37 20.63 -5.00
C SER A 177 -19.87 21.68 -6.00
N ILE A 178 -18.57 21.93 -6.09
CA ILE A 178 -17.97 22.77 -7.14
C ILE A 178 -18.15 22.12 -8.52
N GLY A 179 -17.95 20.82 -8.65
CA GLY A 179 -18.18 20.08 -9.89
C GLY A 179 -19.62 20.15 -10.37
N ILE A 180 -20.58 19.97 -9.48
CA ILE A 180 -22.02 20.07 -9.76
C ILE A 180 -22.41 21.52 -10.10
N GLY A 181 -21.89 22.50 -9.37
CA GLY A 181 -22.14 23.92 -9.63
C GLY A 181 -21.63 24.36 -11.00
N MET A 182 -20.47 23.91 -11.43
CA MET A 182 -19.93 24.17 -12.76
C MET A 182 -20.75 23.50 -13.88
N ALA A 183 -21.25 22.32 -13.67
CA ALA A 183 -22.12 21.62 -14.64
C ALA A 183 -23.46 22.33 -14.84
N ILE A 184 -24.06 22.86 -13.78
CA ILE A 184 -25.32 23.62 -13.83
C ILE A 184 -25.12 24.97 -14.50
N SER A 185 -24.02 25.66 -14.28
CA SER A 185 -23.74 26.97 -14.90
C SER A 185 -23.34 26.87 -16.37
N ALA A 186 -22.98 25.69 -16.88
CA ALA A 186 -22.67 25.43 -18.29
C ALA A 186 -23.93 25.08 -19.13
N MET A 187 -25.07 24.91 -18.49
CA MET A 187 -26.36 24.70 -19.14
C MET A 187 -27.14 26.04 -19.24
#